data_788efe78c7d9a88227416abbe7eae220
#
_entry.id   788efe78c7d9a88227416abbe7eae220
#
_cell.length_a   1.000
_cell.length_b   1.000
_cell.length_c   1.000
_cell.angle_alpha   90.00
_cell.angle_beta   90.00
_cell.angle_gamma   90.00
#
_symmetry.space_group_name_H-M   'P 1'
#
loop_
_entity.id
_entity.type
_entity.pdbx_description
1 polymer ?
#
loop_
_entity_poly.entity_id
_entity_poly.type
_entity_poly.pdbx_seq_one_letter_code
_entity_poly.pdbx_strand_id
1 'polypeptide(L)'
;MAASVPTAAASPLPVRFELPAPTGPYSVGITELHLVDQARQDPWVPTAVRELMVTIRYPATVNGTSPTPFMSPAVAEVTADEDAATLKIDPAELDYGFTTHSNLNAHAVPGRRPVVLYSPGGSRSRSMGASLMEQLVSEGYVVVAIDHTHEAPAVEFPDGRVARRALPPSSIEVGKRLIATRVQDTGFVLDQLEVLARGGNPDAGRRRLPHGLGRSLDLGRIGMVGHSAGGFTAGETMVSDRRIDAGANLDGSMAYSQSARDFGRVVNEGLDRPFLLMSAGNHSAASDPSWREFLTNHRAWARQLHLPEGEHFTFTDYQVLLPRLDIDPAALAPLIGTVDPARSTAAQRAYLTAFFDQHLRHRPQPLLDGPSDRYPDVRFPS
;
A
#
# COMPACT_ATOMS: atom_id res chain seq x y z
N MET A 1 41.47 -43.46 18.61
CA MET A 1 40.36 -43.01 17.76
C MET A 1 39.98 -41.61 18.25
N ALA A 2 40.32 -40.60 17.47
CA ALA A 2 39.93 -39.20 17.80
C ALA A 2 38.54 -38.95 17.22
N ALA A 3 37.58 -38.62 18.03
CA ALA A 3 36.24 -38.23 17.62
C ALA A 3 36.31 -36.83 17.03
N SER A 4 35.95 -36.70 15.73
CA SER A 4 35.74 -35.41 15.07
C SER A 4 34.48 -34.76 15.59
N VAL A 5 34.61 -33.58 16.25
CA VAL A 5 33.50 -32.73 16.60
C VAL A 5 32.95 -32.10 15.31
N PRO A 6 31.66 -32.23 15.02
CA PRO A 6 31.07 -31.53 13.87
C PRO A 6 31.17 -30.03 14.07
N THR A 7 31.81 -29.33 13.17
CA THR A 7 31.76 -27.85 13.09
C THR A 7 30.33 -27.46 12.75
N ALA A 8 29.64 -26.78 13.65
CA ALA A 8 28.36 -26.15 13.33
C ALA A 8 28.60 -25.14 12.18
N ALA A 9 27.87 -25.29 11.08
CA ALA A 9 27.87 -24.31 10.02
C ALA A 9 27.39 -22.98 10.61
N ALA A 10 28.15 -21.91 10.38
CA ALA A 10 27.70 -20.58 10.78
C ALA A 10 26.41 -20.26 10.01
N SER A 11 25.37 -19.83 10.74
CA SER A 11 24.15 -19.33 10.10
C SER A 11 24.52 -18.19 9.14
N PRO A 12 23.98 -18.17 7.92
CA PRO A 12 24.24 -17.08 6.98
C PRO A 12 23.84 -15.75 7.65
N LEU A 13 24.62 -14.70 7.40
CA LEU A 13 24.28 -13.36 7.89
C LEU A 13 22.98 -12.93 7.19
N PRO A 14 22.05 -12.24 7.90
CA PRO A 14 20.81 -11.78 7.31
C PRO A 14 21.10 -10.85 6.13
N VAL A 15 20.34 -11.02 5.05
CA VAL A 15 20.44 -10.16 3.87
C VAL A 15 20.02 -8.74 4.26
N ARG A 16 20.88 -7.77 3.94
CA ARG A 16 20.57 -6.37 4.18
C ARG A 16 19.56 -5.87 3.14
N PHE A 17 18.32 -5.72 3.54
CA PHE A 17 17.28 -5.10 2.74
C PHE A 17 17.44 -3.58 2.67
N GLU A 18 17.06 -3.01 1.54
CA GLU A 18 17.06 -1.57 1.29
C GLU A 18 16.03 -1.25 0.21
N LEU A 19 15.24 -0.19 0.43
CA LEU A 19 14.34 0.34 -0.59
C LEU A 19 15.07 1.30 -1.53
N PRO A 20 14.66 1.40 -2.81
CA PRO A 20 15.14 2.43 -3.71
C PRO A 20 14.85 3.82 -3.13
N ALA A 21 15.86 4.70 -3.13
CA ALA A 21 15.68 6.07 -2.66
C ALA A 21 14.59 6.81 -3.46
N PRO A 22 13.78 7.67 -2.81
CA PRO A 22 12.86 8.54 -3.50
C PRO A 22 13.61 9.61 -4.31
N THR A 23 13.04 10.04 -5.45
CA THR A 23 13.73 10.90 -6.42
C THR A 23 13.23 12.34 -6.44
N GLY A 24 12.15 12.66 -5.72
CA GLY A 24 11.60 14.00 -5.63
C GLY A 24 12.41 14.93 -4.71
N PRO A 25 12.09 16.23 -4.71
CA PRO A 25 12.86 17.25 -4.01
C PRO A 25 12.63 17.30 -2.49
N TYR A 26 11.65 16.57 -1.96
CA TYR A 26 11.31 16.65 -0.53
C TYR A 26 11.85 15.44 0.24
N SER A 27 12.41 15.69 1.42
CA SER A 27 12.67 14.67 2.42
C SER A 27 11.34 14.14 2.99
N VAL A 28 11.33 12.89 3.41
CA VAL A 28 10.15 12.20 3.92
C VAL A 28 10.13 12.24 5.45
N GLY A 29 9.08 12.82 6.02
CA GLY A 29 8.71 12.67 7.43
C GLY A 29 7.66 11.58 7.60
N ILE A 30 7.62 10.95 8.76
CA ILE A 30 6.67 9.90 9.10
C ILE A 30 6.17 10.06 10.53
N THR A 31 4.90 9.76 10.75
CA THR A 31 4.29 9.60 12.07
C THR A 31 3.21 8.54 12.02
N GLU A 32 2.85 8.01 13.18
CA GLU A 32 1.80 7.00 13.30
C GLU A 32 0.67 7.51 14.19
N LEU A 33 -0.55 7.16 13.84
CA LEU A 33 -1.75 7.39 14.63
C LEU A 33 -2.38 6.06 15.04
N HIS A 34 -2.72 5.93 16.30
CA HIS A 34 -3.64 4.92 16.81
C HIS A 34 -5.06 5.52 16.81
N LEU A 35 -5.93 5.00 15.98
CA LEU A 35 -7.30 5.48 15.84
C LEU A 35 -8.27 4.44 16.41
N VAL A 36 -9.23 4.89 17.22
CA VAL A 36 -10.25 4.02 17.83
C VAL A 36 -11.64 4.50 17.41
N ASP A 37 -12.35 3.66 16.67
CA ASP A 37 -13.72 3.93 16.25
C ASP A 37 -14.69 3.37 17.28
N GLN A 38 -15.07 4.21 18.24
CA GLN A 38 -15.96 3.85 19.34
C GLN A 38 -17.38 3.46 18.88
N ALA A 39 -17.75 3.77 17.64
CA ALA A 39 -19.08 3.48 17.11
C ALA A 39 -19.16 2.09 16.46
N ARG A 40 -18.02 1.42 16.22
CA ARG A 40 -17.99 0.12 15.55
C ARG A 40 -17.31 -0.95 16.40
N GLN A 41 -17.90 -2.14 16.44
CA GLN A 41 -17.21 -3.35 16.89
C GLN A 41 -16.28 -3.87 15.79
N ASP A 42 -15.20 -4.53 16.19
CA ASP A 42 -14.32 -5.18 15.23
C ASP A 42 -15.05 -6.37 14.57
N PRO A 43 -15.08 -6.46 13.23
CA PRO A 43 -15.87 -7.50 12.54
C PRO A 43 -15.27 -8.90 12.70
N TRP A 44 -13.98 -9.01 13.05
CA TRP A 44 -13.27 -10.28 13.18
C TRP A 44 -13.15 -10.72 14.65
N VAL A 45 -13.17 -9.76 15.57
CA VAL A 45 -13.11 -9.97 17.02
C VAL A 45 -14.25 -9.15 17.67
N PRO A 46 -15.50 -9.64 17.64
CA PRO A 46 -16.69 -8.86 18.03
C PRO A 46 -16.73 -8.37 19.47
N THR A 47 -15.82 -8.86 20.33
CA THR A 47 -15.66 -8.40 21.71
C THR A 47 -14.78 -7.16 21.83
N ALA A 48 -14.10 -6.77 20.74
CA ALA A 48 -13.23 -5.59 20.67
C ALA A 48 -13.91 -4.44 19.92
N VAL A 49 -13.57 -3.22 20.30
CA VAL A 49 -13.90 -2.01 19.53
C VAL A 49 -12.98 -1.96 18.30
N ARG A 50 -13.46 -1.41 17.18
CA ARG A 50 -12.64 -1.27 15.99
C ARG A 50 -11.54 -0.24 16.21
N GLU A 51 -10.29 -0.65 16.06
CA GLU A 51 -9.11 0.21 16.16
C GLU A 51 -8.16 -0.03 14.99
N LEU A 52 -7.47 1.01 14.56
CA LEU A 52 -6.59 1.00 13.39
C LEU A 52 -5.25 1.63 13.74
N MET A 53 -4.17 1.09 13.15
CA MET A 53 -2.92 1.82 13.04
C MET A 53 -2.80 2.44 11.65
N VAL A 54 -2.47 3.71 11.62
CA VAL A 54 -2.33 4.50 10.41
C VAL A 54 -0.96 5.15 10.41
N THR A 55 -0.26 5.06 9.28
CA THR A 55 1.00 5.77 9.06
C THR A 55 0.76 6.97 8.16
N ILE A 56 1.19 8.16 8.57
CA ILE A 56 1.17 9.36 7.73
C ILE A 56 2.60 9.69 7.35
N ARG A 57 2.90 9.67 6.04
CA ARG A 57 4.15 10.17 5.46
C ARG A 57 3.88 11.51 4.79
N TYR A 58 4.79 12.47 4.94
CA TYR A 58 4.61 13.85 4.49
C TYR A 58 5.95 14.51 4.16
N PRO A 59 5.97 15.51 3.26
CA PRO A 59 7.16 16.33 3.01
C PRO A 59 7.63 17.00 4.29
N ALA A 60 8.89 16.79 4.65
CA ALA A 60 9.43 17.22 5.93
C ALA A 60 10.73 18.02 5.79
N THR A 61 10.96 18.90 6.75
CA THR A 61 12.27 19.51 6.99
C THR A 61 13.04 18.61 7.95
N VAL A 62 14.17 18.08 7.48
CA VAL A 62 14.99 17.15 8.26
C VAL A 62 16.21 17.89 8.79
N ASN A 63 16.27 18.04 10.12
CA ASN A 63 17.43 18.55 10.85
C ASN A 63 18.06 17.39 11.64
N GLY A 64 18.96 16.65 11.02
CA GLY A 64 19.45 15.37 11.52
C GLY A 64 18.64 14.19 10.96
N THR A 65 19.12 12.97 11.19
CA THR A 65 18.46 11.74 10.71
C THR A 65 17.87 10.96 11.88
N SER A 66 16.59 10.60 11.76
CA SER A 66 15.90 9.68 12.68
C SER A 66 15.14 8.67 11.84
N PRO A 67 15.86 7.82 11.07
CA PRO A 67 15.22 6.88 10.16
C PRO A 67 14.33 5.91 10.93
N THR A 68 13.25 5.50 10.29
CA THR A 68 12.28 4.56 10.87
C THR A 68 12.47 3.17 10.29
N PRO A 69 12.22 2.11 11.07
CA PRO A 69 12.19 0.76 10.53
C PRO A 69 11.06 0.62 9.49
N PHE A 70 11.25 -0.32 8.56
CA PHE A 70 10.25 -0.68 7.56
C PHE A 70 8.99 -1.25 8.21
N MET A 71 9.19 -2.12 9.21
CA MET A 71 8.13 -2.63 10.08
C MET A 71 8.55 -2.50 11.55
N SER A 72 7.58 -2.41 12.46
CA SER A 72 7.83 -2.52 13.89
C SER A 72 8.24 -3.96 14.26
N PRO A 73 8.93 -4.16 15.40
CA PRO A 73 9.52 -5.47 15.70
C PRO A 73 8.54 -6.65 15.63
N ALA A 74 7.37 -6.52 16.26
CA ALA A 74 6.39 -7.61 16.27
C ALA A 74 5.76 -7.85 14.89
N VAL A 75 5.59 -6.81 14.08
CA VAL A 75 5.08 -6.95 12.69
C VAL A 75 6.15 -7.57 11.80
N ALA A 76 7.42 -7.19 11.96
CA ALA A 76 8.55 -7.75 11.23
C ALA A 76 8.69 -9.25 11.48
N GLU A 77 8.66 -9.68 12.75
CA GLU A 77 8.74 -11.09 13.15
C GLU A 77 7.64 -11.93 12.50
N VAL A 78 6.38 -11.52 12.68
CA VAL A 78 5.23 -12.27 12.13
C VAL A 78 5.26 -12.31 10.61
N THR A 79 5.66 -11.22 9.95
CA THR A 79 5.74 -11.18 8.48
C THR A 79 6.89 -12.06 7.97
N ALA A 80 8.03 -12.06 8.67
CA ALA A 80 9.16 -12.92 8.33
C ALA A 80 8.79 -14.41 8.43
N ASP A 81 8.10 -14.81 9.51
CA ASP A 81 7.62 -16.20 9.69
C ASP A 81 6.70 -16.64 8.55
N GLU A 82 5.72 -15.81 8.17
CA GLU A 82 4.77 -16.13 7.10
C GLU A 82 5.44 -16.20 5.71
N ASP A 83 6.33 -15.26 5.42
CA ASP A 83 7.03 -15.20 4.15
C ASP A 83 8.07 -16.32 4.05
N ALA A 84 8.81 -16.61 5.11
CA ALA A 84 9.75 -17.72 5.17
C ALA A 84 9.07 -19.08 4.92
N ALA A 85 7.89 -19.29 5.51
CA ALA A 85 7.08 -20.48 5.25
C ALA A 85 6.66 -20.59 3.78
N THR A 86 6.33 -19.46 3.13
CA THR A 86 5.97 -19.41 1.70
C THR A 86 7.18 -19.65 0.80
N LEU A 87 8.31 -19.01 1.13
CA LEU A 87 9.57 -19.08 0.36
C LEU A 87 10.38 -20.34 0.68
N LYS A 88 10.05 -21.07 1.75
CA LYS A 88 10.76 -22.27 2.26
C LYS A 88 12.21 -21.98 2.63
N ILE A 89 12.45 -20.88 3.33
CA ILE A 89 13.74 -20.44 3.85
C ILE A 89 13.66 -20.28 5.37
N ASP A 90 14.80 -19.99 6.02
CA ASP A 90 14.85 -19.66 7.45
C ASP A 90 14.29 -18.23 7.66
N PRO A 91 13.34 -18.01 8.60
CA PRO A 91 12.88 -16.66 8.96
C PRO A 91 14.00 -15.69 9.32
N ALA A 92 15.10 -16.18 9.86
CA ALA A 92 16.28 -15.38 10.21
C ALA A 92 16.98 -14.73 8.98
N GLU A 93 16.67 -15.18 7.76
CA GLU A 93 17.15 -14.58 6.52
C GLU A 93 16.38 -13.30 6.16
N LEU A 94 15.19 -13.06 6.76
CA LEU A 94 14.29 -11.97 6.46
C LEU A 94 14.34 -10.88 7.54
N ASP A 95 15.17 -9.86 7.36
CA ASP A 95 15.22 -8.70 8.26
C ASP A 95 14.28 -7.58 7.77
N TYR A 96 12.99 -7.64 8.15
CA TYR A 96 12.03 -6.58 7.89
C TYR A 96 12.12 -5.38 8.87
N GLY A 97 13.09 -5.41 9.79
CA GLY A 97 13.42 -4.28 10.67
C GLY A 97 14.39 -3.27 10.06
N PHE A 98 14.81 -3.44 8.79
CA PHE A 98 15.70 -2.49 8.12
C PHE A 98 15.11 -1.08 8.05
N THR A 99 15.96 -0.05 7.92
CA THR A 99 15.51 1.34 7.92
C THR A 99 15.05 1.83 6.56
N THR A 100 13.98 2.62 6.55
CA THR A 100 13.45 3.32 5.37
C THR A 100 14.09 4.72 5.20
N HIS A 101 13.67 5.47 4.16
CA HIS A 101 14.09 6.86 3.97
C HIS A 101 13.24 7.87 4.75
N SER A 102 12.27 7.39 5.53
CA SER A 102 11.36 8.21 6.33
C SER A 102 11.99 8.61 7.67
N ASN A 103 11.79 9.86 8.09
CA ASN A 103 12.31 10.41 9.33
C ASN A 103 11.19 10.61 10.37
N LEU A 104 11.34 9.98 11.53
CA LEU A 104 10.32 9.96 12.57
C LEU A 104 10.01 11.37 13.10
N ASN A 105 8.73 11.73 13.08
CA ASN A 105 8.19 12.96 13.64
C ASN A 105 8.91 14.26 13.19
N ALA A 106 9.56 14.25 12.02
CA ALA A 106 10.16 15.45 11.44
C ALA A 106 9.10 16.55 11.21
N HIS A 107 9.50 17.82 11.23
CA HIS A 107 8.55 18.91 11.02
C HIS A 107 8.03 18.91 9.59
N ALA A 108 6.72 19.07 9.40
CA ALA A 108 6.12 19.16 8.08
C ALA A 108 6.54 20.45 7.38
N VAL A 109 6.90 20.35 6.09
CA VAL A 109 7.16 21.52 5.23
C VAL A 109 5.88 22.34 5.10
N PRO A 110 5.93 23.68 5.28
CA PRO A 110 4.76 24.52 5.12
C PRO A 110 4.09 24.40 3.74
N GLY A 111 2.76 24.61 3.72
CA GLY A 111 1.94 24.58 2.52
C GLY A 111 1.04 23.34 2.45
N ARG A 112 -0.17 23.54 1.88
CA ARG A 112 -1.17 22.48 1.71
C ARG A 112 -0.81 21.57 0.54
N ARG A 113 -0.98 20.26 0.74
CA ARG A 113 -0.58 19.22 -0.19
C ARG A 113 -1.70 18.21 -0.37
N PRO A 114 -1.96 17.75 -1.61
CA PRO A 114 -2.92 16.69 -1.84
C PRO A 114 -2.60 15.46 -0.99
N VAL A 115 -3.65 14.77 -0.56
CA VAL A 115 -3.55 13.56 0.25
C VAL A 115 -3.79 12.33 -0.62
N VAL A 116 -2.98 11.30 -0.48
CA VAL A 116 -3.19 10.00 -1.12
C VAL A 116 -3.33 8.93 -0.04
N LEU A 117 -4.45 8.24 -0.02
CA LEU A 117 -4.67 7.09 0.85
C LEU A 117 -4.03 5.85 0.21
N TYR A 118 -3.41 4.99 1.01
CA TYR A 118 -2.87 3.71 0.57
C TYR A 118 -3.52 2.57 1.36
N SER A 119 -4.13 1.61 0.64
CA SER A 119 -4.65 0.37 1.21
C SER A 119 -3.84 -0.83 0.70
N PRO A 120 -3.26 -1.65 1.58
CA PRO A 120 -2.43 -2.79 1.18
C PRO A 120 -3.26 -3.94 0.60
N GLY A 121 -2.59 -4.91 0.03
CA GLY A 121 -3.19 -6.18 -0.40
C GLY A 121 -3.84 -6.94 0.75
N GLY A 122 -4.66 -7.93 0.44
CA GLY A 122 -5.27 -8.80 1.44
C GLY A 122 -4.21 -9.46 2.31
N SER A 123 -4.43 -9.46 3.62
CA SER A 123 -3.49 -10.04 4.60
C SER A 123 -2.06 -9.48 4.53
N ARG A 124 -1.90 -8.20 4.16
CA ARG A 124 -0.59 -7.53 4.10
C ARG A 124 -0.55 -6.31 5.02
N SER A 125 0.66 -6.00 5.51
CA SER A 125 0.91 -4.78 6.29
C SER A 125 0.89 -3.54 5.40
N ARG A 126 0.47 -2.40 5.97
CA ARG A 126 0.55 -1.07 5.37
C ARG A 126 1.96 -0.68 4.92
N SER A 127 3.00 -1.36 5.45
CA SER A 127 4.39 -1.09 5.08
C SER A 127 4.76 -1.55 3.67
N MET A 128 4.04 -2.54 3.11
CA MET A 128 4.40 -3.22 1.87
C MET A 128 4.32 -2.38 0.58
N GLY A 129 4.09 -1.10 0.67
CA GLY A 129 4.17 -0.11 -0.39
C GLY A 129 5.04 1.09 -0.04
N ALA A 130 5.97 0.94 0.91
CA ALA A 130 6.78 2.04 1.44
C ALA A 130 7.55 2.76 0.34
N SER A 131 8.14 2.03 -0.61
CA SER A 131 8.93 2.62 -1.70
C SER A 131 8.09 3.53 -2.61
N LEU A 132 6.85 3.16 -2.91
CA LEU A 132 5.91 3.96 -3.66
C LEU A 132 5.44 5.18 -2.84
N MET A 133 5.12 4.96 -1.57
CA MET A 133 4.64 6.02 -0.68
C MET A 133 5.71 7.09 -0.45
N GLU A 134 6.97 6.70 -0.23
CA GLU A 134 8.09 7.63 -0.08
C GLU A 134 8.34 8.42 -1.38
N GLN A 135 8.18 7.79 -2.55
CA GLN A 135 8.24 8.49 -3.83
C GLN A 135 7.17 9.58 -3.93
N LEU A 136 5.90 9.25 -3.70
CA LEU A 136 4.82 10.22 -3.76
C LEU A 136 5.03 11.38 -2.78
N VAL A 137 5.51 11.09 -1.57
CA VAL A 137 5.83 12.12 -0.58
C VAL A 137 6.97 13.00 -1.05
N SER A 138 8.03 12.42 -1.61
CA SER A 138 9.15 13.20 -2.14
C SER A 138 8.73 14.13 -3.29
N GLU A 139 7.67 13.79 -4.00
CA GLU A 139 7.03 14.64 -5.02
C GLU A 139 6.02 15.64 -4.43
N GLY A 140 5.86 15.65 -3.10
CA GLY A 140 5.09 16.66 -2.41
C GLY A 140 3.64 16.28 -2.13
N TYR A 141 3.29 15.01 -2.04
CA TYR A 141 2.03 14.51 -1.51
C TYR A 141 2.12 14.23 -0.01
N VAL A 142 1.01 14.17 0.68
CA VAL A 142 0.89 13.49 1.97
C VAL A 142 0.30 12.11 1.70
N VAL A 143 0.93 11.04 2.20
CA VAL A 143 0.44 9.67 1.99
C VAL A 143 0.02 9.05 3.33
N VAL A 144 -1.19 8.50 3.37
CA VAL A 144 -1.80 7.91 4.56
C VAL A 144 -2.06 6.43 4.31
N ALA A 145 -1.30 5.57 4.97
CA ALA A 145 -1.42 4.11 4.83
C ALA A 145 -2.16 3.51 6.03
N ILE A 146 -3.06 2.58 5.77
CA ILE A 146 -3.97 2.00 6.75
C ILE A 146 -3.65 0.52 6.96
N ASP A 147 -3.39 0.09 8.22
CA ASP A 147 -3.50 -1.32 8.57
C ASP A 147 -4.95 -1.64 8.95
N HIS A 148 -5.50 -2.64 8.28
CA HIS A 148 -6.81 -3.18 8.62
C HIS A 148 -6.62 -4.24 9.72
N THR A 149 -6.83 -3.84 10.97
CA THR A 149 -6.59 -4.67 12.17
C THR A 149 -7.33 -6.00 12.08
N HIS A 150 -6.68 -7.07 12.56
CA HIS A 150 -7.12 -8.46 12.47
C HIS A 150 -7.23 -9.04 11.04
N GLU A 151 -6.86 -8.25 10.02
CA GLU A 151 -6.68 -8.72 8.66
C GLU A 151 -5.19 -8.79 8.28
N ALA A 152 -4.42 -7.75 8.59
CA ALA A 152 -2.96 -7.76 8.46
C ALA A 152 -2.34 -8.91 9.28
N PRO A 153 -1.15 -9.41 8.94
CA PRO A 153 -0.47 -10.47 9.69
C PRO A 153 -0.37 -10.15 11.18
N ALA A 154 0.04 -8.94 11.46
CA ALA A 154 0.06 -8.34 12.79
C ALA A 154 -0.11 -6.83 12.71
N VAL A 155 -0.70 -6.23 13.74
CA VAL A 155 -0.75 -4.79 13.96
C VAL A 155 -0.28 -4.53 15.38
N GLU A 156 0.83 -3.80 15.52
CA GLU A 156 1.39 -3.44 16.83
C GLU A 156 0.89 -2.05 17.23
N PHE A 157 0.33 -1.94 18.43
CA PHE A 157 -0.17 -0.69 19.00
C PHE A 157 0.85 -0.03 19.91
N PRO A 158 0.74 1.29 20.17
CA PRO A 158 1.69 2.05 20.98
C PRO A 158 1.82 1.60 22.43
N ASP A 159 0.85 0.85 22.95
CA ASP A 159 0.86 0.25 24.28
C ASP A 159 1.53 -1.14 24.31
N GLY A 160 2.10 -1.59 23.20
CA GLY A 160 2.78 -2.87 23.05
C GLY A 160 1.84 -4.05 22.75
N ARG A 161 0.51 -3.83 22.67
CA ARG A 161 -0.40 -4.89 22.22
C ARG A 161 -0.15 -5.21 20.75
N VAL A 162 -0.29 -6.48 20.39
CA VAL A 162 -0.18 -6.97 19.03
C VAL A 162 -1.49 -7.68 18.65
N ALA A 163 -2.25 -7.11 17.71
CA ALA A 163 -3.40 -7.76 17.12
C ALA A 163 -2.93 -8.62 15.95
N ARG A 164 -3.06 -9.93 16.08
CA ARG A 164 -2.76 -10.90 15.00
C ARG A 164 -3.98 -11.08 14.10
N ARG A 165 -3.75 -11.57 12.89
CA ARG A 165 -4.82 -11.92 11.95
C ARG A 165 -5.84 -12.87 12.58
N ALA A 166 -7.13 -12.56 12.39
CA ALA A 166 -8.25 -13.33 12.92
C ALA A 166 -9.34 -13.59 11.86
N LEU A 167 -8.93 -13.58 10.58
CA LEU A 167 -9.87 -13.86 9.48
C LEU A 167 -10.37 -15.32 9.54
N PRO A 168 -11.67 -15.54 9.32
CA PRO A 168 -12.21 -16.87 9.06
C PRO A 168 -11.62 -17.48 7.77
N PRO A 169 -11.79 -18.78 7.54
CA PRO A 169 -11.44 -19.40 6.27
C PRO A 169 -12.02 -18.64 5.07
N SER A 170 -11.27 -18.57 3.98
CA SER A 170 -11.66 -17.82 2.79
C SER A 170 -12.99 -18.30 2.21
N SER A 171 -13.89 -17.35 1.96
CA SER A 171 -15.18 -17.56 1.27
C SER A 171 -15.63 -16.26 0.62
N ILE A 172 -16.62 -16.33 -0.25
CA ILE A 172 -17.22 -15.14 -0.88
C ILE A 172 -17.74 -14.17 0.20
N GLU A 173 -18.39 -14.68 1.23
CA GLU A 173 -18.95 -13.87 2.32
C GLU A 173 -17.86 -13.20 3.16
N VAL A 174 -16.75 -13.89 3.41
CA VAL A 174 -15.57 -13.29 4.07
C VAL A 174 -14.97 -12.22 3.19
N GLY A 175 -14.86 -12.44 1.88
CA GLY A 175 -14.39 -11.43 0.91
C GLY A 175 -15.26 -10.16 0.89
N LYS A 176 -16.60 -10.32 0.86
CA LYS A 176 -17.55 -9.21 0.94
C LYS A 176 -17.42 -8.42 2.23
N ARG A 177 -17.34 -9.13 3.37
CA ARG A 177 -17.15 -8.51 4.69
C ARG A 177 -15.80 -7.77 4.75
N LEU A 178 -14.73 -8.36 4.20
CA LEU A 178 -13.40 -7.79 4.16
C LEU A 178 -13.41 -6.44 3.42
N ILE A 179 -13.90 -6.40 2.20
CA ILE A 179 -13.97 -5.17 1.40
C ILE A 179 -14.88 -4.13 2.08
N ALA A 180 -16.06 -4.52 2.58
CA ALA A 180 -16.95 -3.62 3.29
C ALA A 180 -16.30 -3.01 4.55
N THR A 181 -15.53 -3.82 5.31
CA THR A 181 -14.77 -3.35 6.47
C THR A 181 -13.72 -2.32 6.09
N ARG A 182 -12.95 -2.59 5.02
CA ARG A 182 -11.92 -1.68 4.52
C ARG A 182 -12.49 -0.34 4.04
N VAL A 183 -13.65 -0.35 3.40
CA VAL A 183 -14.37 0.86 2.98
C VAL A 183 -14.77 1.69 4.21
N GLN A 184 -15.33 1.05 5.25
CA GLN A 184 -15.69 1.72 6.50
C GLN A 184 -14.45 2.27 7.23
N ASP A 185 -13.36 1.51 7.29
CA ASP A 185 -12.09 1.94 7.89
C ASP A 185 -11.54 3.18 7.17
N THR A 186 -11.60 3.17 5.83
CA THR A 186 -11.13 4.30 5.02
C THR A 186 -11.97 5.55 5.26
N GLY A 187 -13.29 5.43 5.31
CA GLY A 187 -14.20 6.53 5.65
C GLY A 187 -13.90 7.10 7.03
N PHE A 188 -13.73 6.23 8.04
CA PHE A 188 -13.35 6.65 9.39
C PHE A 188 -11.99 7.37 9.41
N VAL A 189 -10.98 6.87 8.70
CA VAL A 189 -9.68 7.55 8.59
C VAL A 189 -9.83 8.94 7.98
N LEU A 190 -10.62 9.09 6.93
CA LEU A 190 -10.91 10.41 6.33
C LEU A 190 -11.52 11.37 7.35
N ASP A 191 -12.46 10.90 8.19
CA ASP A 191 -13.06 11.72 9.25
C ASP A 191 -12.00 12.17 10.29
N GLN A 192 -11.05 11.27 10.64
CA GLN A 192 -9.97 11.60 11.57
C GLN A 192 -8.94 12.56 10.94
N LEU A 193 -8.70 12.49 9.63
CA LEU A 193 -7.88 13.48 8.93
C LEU A 193 -8.53 14.87 8.94
N GLU A 194 -9.85 14.96 8.90
CA GLU A 194 -10.56 16.24 9.08
C GLU A 194 -10.35 16.79 10.49
N VAL A 195 -10.43 15.96 11.54
CA VAL A 195 -10.11 16.39 12.91
C VAL A 195 -8.68 16.95 12.97
N LEU A 196 -7.72 16.24 12.37
CA LEU A 196 -6.32 16.65 12.32
C LEU A 196 -6.14 17.98 11.58
N ALA A 197 -6.76 18.14 10.41
CA ALA A 197 -6.68 19.37 9.61
C ALA A 197 -7.28 20.60 10.30
N ARG A 198 -8.28 20.40 11.18
CA ARG A 198 -8.88 21.45 12.02
C ARG A 198 -8.05 21.75 13.29
N GLY A 199 -6.90 21.10 13.47
CA GLY A 199 -5.98 21.30 14.61
C GLY A 199 -6.27 20.40 15.80
N GLY A 200 -7.18 19.43 15.70
CA GLY A 200 -7.41 18.39 16.70
C GLY A 200 -6.30 17.34 16.67
N ASN A 201 -6.25 16.52 17.70
CA ASN A 201 -5.38 15.34 17.75
C ASN A 201 -6.25 14.07 17.79
N PRO A 202 -6.36 13.31 16.69
CA PRO A 202 -7.19 12.11 16.63
C PRO A 202 -6.51 10.87 17.25
N ASP A 203 -5.21 10.94 17.57
CA ASP A 203 -4.50 9.83 18.18
C ASP A 203 -5.11 9.45 19.54
N ALA A 204 -5.47 8.18 19.74
CA ALA A 204 -6.14 7.70 20.94
C ALA A 204 -5.30 7.92 22.20
N GLY A 205 -3.98 7.79 22.11
CA GLY A 205 -3.03 8.09 23.17
C GLY A 205 -2.70 9.57 23.33
N ARG A 206 -3.26 10.46 22.48
CA ARG A 206 -2.94 11.90 22.48
C ARG A 206 -1.45 12.19 22.34
N ARG A 207 -0.69 11.31 21.70
CA ARG A 207 0.74 11.49 21.46
C ARG A 207 0.99 12.79 20.69
N ARG A 208 2.13 13.42 20.95
CA ARG A 208 2.49 14.67 20.28
C ARG A 208 2.66 14.45 18.77
N LEU A 209 1.93 15.19 17.98
CA LEU A 209 2.00 15.16 16.52
C LEU A 209 3.12 16.08 15.99
N PRO A 210 3.68 15.76 14.81
CA PRO A 210 4.67 16.61 14.14
C PRO A 210 4.17 18.03 13.92
N HIS A 211 5.05 19.01 14.17
CA HIS A 211 4.71 20.40 13.93
C HIS A 211 4.33 20.65 12.45
N GLY A 212 3.21 21.31 12.24
CA GLY A 212 2.71 21.67 10.91
C GLY A 212 1.91 20.60 10.19
N LEU A 213 1.88 19.34 10.68
CA LEU A 213 1.24 18.21 9.98
C LEU A 213 -0.22 18.49 9.61
N GLY A 214 -1.09 18.86 10.55
CA GLY A 214 -2.50 19.11 10.25
C GLY A 214 -2.70 20.22 9.22
N ARG A 215 -1.87 21.27 9.26
CA ARG A 215 -1.92 22.37 8.29
C ARG A 215 -1.39 22.01 6.91
N SER A 216 -0.64 20.91 6.77
CA SER A 216 -0.12 20.45 5.49
C SER A 216 -1.15 19.66 4.67
N LEU A 217 -2.26 19.23 5.27
CA LEU A 217 -3.29 18.44 4.60
C LEU A 217 -4.18 19.30 3.70
N ASP A 218 -4.30 18.96 2.44
CA ASP A 218 -5.30 19.49 1.53
C ASP A 218 -6.39 18.45 1.28
N LEU A 219 -7.39 18.47 2.14
CA LEU A 219 -8.52 17.54 2.05
C LEU A 219 -9.55 17.91 0.97
N GLY A 220 -9.31 18.95 0.19
CA GLY A 220 -10.05 19.25 -1.04
C GLY A 220 -9.44 18.56 -2.27
N ARG A 221 -8.36 17.78 -2.12
CA ARG A 221 -7.69 17.03 -3.18
C ARG A 221 -7.18 15.70 -2.64
N ILE A 222 -8.04 14.69 -2.67
CA ILE A 222 -7.74 13.37 -2.11
C ILE A 222 -7.71 12.31 -3.22
N GLY A 223 -6.63 11.54 -3.26
CA GLY A 223 -6.52 10.33 -4.06
C GLY A 223 -6.52 9.08 -3.20
N MET A 224 -6.72 7.94 -3.82
CA MET A 224 -6.54 6.64 -3.17
C MET A 224 -5.86 5.66 -4.13
N VAL A 225 -4.93 4.89 -3.63
CA VAL A 225 -4.28 3.79 -4.36
C VAL A 225 -4.20 2.56 -3.48
N GLY A 226 -4.31 1.39 -4.08
CA GLY A 226 -4.10 0.16 -3.34
C GLY A 226 -3.68 -1.00 -4.24
N HIS A 227 -3.02 -1.97 -3.63
CA HIS A 227 -2.62 -3.21 -4.27
C HIS A 227 -3.68 -4.30 -4.02
N SER A 228 -4.01 -5.12 -5.03
CA SER A 228 -4.88 -6.29 -4.86
C SER A 228 -6.22 -5.92 -4.21
N ALA A 229 -6.58 -6.51 -3.08
CA ALA A 229 -7.76 -6.14 -2.29
C ALA A 229 -7.81 -4.64 -1.94
N GLY A 230 -6.65 -3.99 -1.77
CA GLY A 230 -6.56 -2.53 -1.57
C GLY A 230 -6.98 -1.73 -2.80
N GLY A 231 -6.67 -2.22 -4.00
CA GLY A 231 -7.13 -1.62 -5.27
C GLY A 231 -8.64 -1.74 -5.46
N PHE A 232 -9.19 -2.90 -5.12
CA PHE A 232 -10.64 -3.09 -5.07
C PHE A 232 -11.28 -2.16 -4.03
N THR A 233 -10.67 -2.06 -2.83
CA THR A 233 -11.11 -1.12 -1.78
C THR A 233 -11.11 0.33 -2.29
N ALA A 234 -10.11 0.75 -3.06
CA ALA A 234 -10.07 2.11 -3.61
C ALA A 234 -11.29 2.39 -4.49
N GLY A 235 -11.65 1.46 -5.39
CA GLY A 235 -12.84 1.59 -6.22
C GLY A 235 -14.13 1.62 -5.39
N GLU A 236 -14.32 0.68 -4.47
CA GLU A 236 -15.52 0.60 -3.61
C GLU A 236 -15.66 1.82 -2.69
N THR A 237 -14.54 2.33 -2.16
CA THR A 237 -14.58 3.55 -1.34
C THR A 237 -15.00 4.75 -2.17
N MET A 238 -14.52 4.87 -3.41
CA MET A 238 -14.93 5.97 -4.30
C MET A 238 -16.43 5.93 -4.64
N VAL A 239 -17.05 4.76 -4.71
CA VAL A 239 -18.52 4.66 -4.85
C VAL A 239 -19.22 5.23 -3.62
N SER A 240 -18.69 4.94 -2.44
CA SER A 240 -19.34 5.24 -1.16
C SER A 240 -19.01 6.63 -0.61
N ASP A 241 -17.82 7.17 -0.91
CA ASP A 241 -17.30 8.44 -0.38
C ASP A 241 -16.86 9.38 -1.50
N ARG A 242 -17.51 10.52 -1.60
CA ARG A 242 -17.23 11.49 -2.66
C ARG A 242 -16.04 12.40 -2.36
N ARG A 243 -15.41 12.28 -1.20
CA ARG A 243 -14.20 13.04 -0.86
C ARG A 243 -12.97 12.57 -1.67
N ILE A 244 -12.99 11.36 -2.24
CA ILE A 244 -11.87 10.84 -3.02
C ILE A 244 -12.04 11.24 -4.48
N ASP A 245 -11.14 12.08 -5.01
CA ASP A 245 -11.21 12.68 -6.34
C ASP A 245 -10.64 11.78 -7.45
N ALA A 246 -9.67 10.92 -7.13
CA ALA A 246 -9.02 10.04 -8.09
C ALA A 246 -8.57 8.74 -7.43
N GLY A 247 -8.69 7.61 -8.12
CA GLY A 247 -8.31 6.30 -7.61
C GLY A 247 -7.40 5.49 -8.52
N ALA A 248 -6.59 4.60 -7.92
CA ALA A 248 -5.77 3.67 -8.67
C ALA A 248 -5.83 2.26 -8.05
N ASN A 249 -5.94 1.26 -8.91
CA ASN A 249 -5.95 -0.14 -8.55
C ASN A 249 -4.72 -0.83 -9.15
N LEU A 250 -3.86 -1.35 -8.30
CA LEU A 250 -2.67 -2.10 -8.66
C LEU A 250 -3.00 -3.60 -8.56
N ASP A 251 -3.32 -4.20 -9.68
CA ASP A 251 -3.51 -5.63 -9.89
C ASP A 251 -4.62 -6.29 -9.05
N GLY A 252 -5.62 -5.53 -8.63
CA GLY A 252 -6.73 -6.05 -7.84
C GLY A 252 -7.95 -6.41 -8.70
N SER A 253 -8.35 -7.69 -8.74
CA SER A 253 -9.67 -8.05 -9.25
C SER A 253 -10.77 -7.37 -8.44
N MET A 254 -11.79 -6.86 -9.10
CA MET A 254 -12.93 -6.18 -8.46
C MET A 254 -14.16 -7.11 -8.37
N ALA A 255 -13.91 -8.41 -8.20
CA ALA A 255 -14.92 -9.45 -8.07
C ALA A 255 -14.78 -10.21 -6.77
N TYR A 256 -15.89 -10.58 -6.17
CA TYR A 256 -15.97 -11.57 -5.09
C TYR A 256 -15.97 -12.99 -5.64
N SER A 257 -16.48 -13.16 -6.87
CA SER A 257 -16.42 -14.39 -7.66
C SER A 257 -16.51 -14.06 -9.14
N GLN A 258 -15.43 -14.35 -9.87
CA GLN A 258 -15.40 -14.16 -11.32
C GLN A 258 -16.36 -15.12 -12.05
N SER A 259 -16.40 -16.40 -11.63
CA SER A 259 -17.24 -17.40 -12.26
C SER A 259 -18.75 -17.15 -12.06
N ALA A 260 -19.12 -16.63 -10.89
CA ALA A 260 -20.51 -16.25 -10.59
C ALA A 260 -20.85 -14.81 -11.04
N ARG A 261 -19.88 -14.06 -11.59
CA ARG A 261 -20.00 -12.62 -11.92
C ARG A 261 -20.52 -11.79 -10.73
N ASP A 262 -20.10 -12.17 -9.51
CA ASP A 262 -20.41 -11.45 -8.28
C ASP A 262 -19.37 -10.34 -8.11
N PHE A 263 -19.68 -9.19 -8.69
CA PHE A 263 -18.78 -8.04 -8.78
C PHE A 263 -19.07 -7.00 -7.71
N GLY A 264 -18.07 -6.17 -7.41
CA GLY A 264 -18.21 -5.02 -6.55
C GLY A 264 -19.18 -3.97 -7.14
N ARG A 265 -19.65 -3.08 -6.28
CA ARG A 265 -20.49 -1.96 -6.69
C ARG A 265 -19.77 -1.07 -7.70
N VAL A 266 -18.47 -0.85 -7.52
CA VAL A 266 -17.64 -0.05 -8.43
C VAL A 266 -17.71 -0.58 -9.86
N VAL A 267 -17.80 -1.88 -10.05
CA VAL A 267 -17.94 -2.51 -11.37
C VAL A 267 -19.32 -2.26 -11.95
N ASN A 268 -20.36 -2.48 -11.16
CA ASN A 268 -21.76 -2.39 -11.62
C ASN A 268 -22.21 -0.93 -11.84
N GLU A 269 -21.76 -0.01 -10.99
CA GLU A 269 -22.16 1.40 -11.03
C GLU A 269 -21.22 2.27 -11.86
N GLY A 270 -19.93 1.85 -12.02
CA GLY A 270 -18.88 2.67 -12.59
C GLY A 270 -18.55 3.88 -11.69
N LEU A 271 -17.61 4.69 -12.13
CA LEU A 271 -17.25 5.95 -11.44
C LEU A 271 -17.39 7.13 -12.40
N ASP A 272 -17.64 8.32 -11.82
CA ASP A 272 -17.65 9.63 -12.50
C ASP A 272 -16.37 10.44 -12.19
N ARG A 273 -15.34 9.80 -11.67
CA ARG A 273 -14.04 10.37 -11.30
C ARG A 273 -12.90 9.51 -11.84
N PRO A 274 -11.71 10.10 -12.10
CA PRO A 274 -10.58 9.39 -12.71
C PRO A 274 -10.17 8.12 -11.99
N PHE A 275 -9.89 7.06 -12.75
CA PHE A 275 -9.44 5.78 -12.21
C PHE A 275 -8.36 5.14 -13.09
N LEU A 276 -7.22 4.78 -12.46
CA LEU A 276 -6.12 4.10 -13.11
C LEU A 276 -6.13 2.62 -12.73
N LEU A 277 -6.00 1.74 -13.73
CA LEU A 277 -5.79 0.31 -13.55
C LEU A 277 -4.35 -0.02 -13.96
N MET A 278 -3.57 -0.65 -13.08
CA MET A 278 -2.25 -1.19 -13.43
C MET A 278 -2.26 -2.69 -13.18
N SER A 279 -1.91 -3.48 -14.17
CA SER A 279 -1.93 -4.94 -14.13
C SER A 279 -0.57 -5.54 -14.49
N ALA A 280 -0.36 -6.79 -14.11
CA ALA A 280 0.85 -7.55 -14.41
C ALA A 280 0.54 -8.97 -14.91
N GLY A 281 1.49 -9.59 -15.57
CA GLY A 281 1.44 -10.97 -16.01
C GLY A 281 0.19 -11.26 -16.87
N ASN A 282 -0.57 -12.24 -16.46
CA ASN A 282 -1.78 -12.66 -17.14
C ASN A 282 -3.06 -11.90 -16.71
N HIS A 283 -2.96 -10.96 -15.76
CA HIS A 283 -4.10 -10.17 -15.30
C HIS A 283 -4.28 -8.91 -16.18
N SER A 284 -5.45 -8.72 -16.73
CA SER A 284 -5.81 -7.53 -17.52
C SER A 284 -7.34 -7.50 -17.74
N ALA A 285 -7.88 -6.43 -18.32
CA ALA A 285 -9.29 -6.40 -18.71
C ALA A 285 -9.65 -7.49 -19.73
N ALA A 286 -8.70 -8.05 -20.46
CA ALA A 286 -8.95 -9.18 -21.36
C ALA A 286 -9.21 -10.49 -20.58
N SER A 287 -8.55 -10.71 -19.47
CA SER A 287 -8.64 -11.91 -18.63
C SER A 287 -9.56 -11.75 -17.42
N ASP A 288 -9.75 -10.52 -16.90
CA ASP A 288 -10.61 -10.21 -15.76
C ASP A 288 -11.94 -9.59 -16.20
N PRO A 289 -13.05 -10.33 -16.14
CA PRO A 289 -14.38 -9.81 -16.45
C PRO A 289 -14.79 -8.58 -15.62
N SER A 290 -14.36 -8.47 -14.38
CA SER A 290 -14.71 -7.33 -13.54
C SER A 290 -14.06 -6.03 -14.02
N TRP A 291 -12.82 -6.08 -14.52
CA TRP A 291 -12.17 -4.90 -15.10
C TRP A 291 -12.81 -4.49 -16.42
N ARG A 292 -13.17 -5.47 -17.25
CA ARG A 292 -13.85 -5.20 -18.53
C ARG A 292 -15.21 -4.55 -18.33
N GLU A 293 -16.00 -5.08 -17.38
CA GLU A 293 -17.30 -4.52 -17.03
C GLU A 293 -17.17 -3.12 -16.42
N PHE A 294 -16.20 -2.94 -15.51
CA PHE A 294 -15.90 -1.64 -14.94
C PHE A 294 -15.60 -0.59 -16.01
N LEU A 295 -14.70 -0.90 -16.97
CA LEU A 295 -14.35 0.02 -18.04
C LEU A 295 -15.55 0.35 -18.95
N THR A 296 -16.50 -0.58 -19.09
CA THR A 296 -17.76 -0.35 -19.83
C THR A 296 -18.68 0.61 -19.10
N ASN A 297 -18.78 0.50 -17.77
CA ASN A 297 -19.68 1.29 -16.93
C ASN A 297 -19.07 2.62 -16.46
N HIS A 298 -17.75 2.78 -16.58
CA HIS A 298 -17.03 3.97 -16.14
C HIS A 298 -17.32 5.18 -17.04
N ARG A 299 -17.50 6.37 -16.42
CA ARG A 299 -17.97 7.57 -17.12
C ARG A 299 -16.98 8.74 -17.11
N ALA A 300 -15.78 8.54 -16.56
CA ALA A 300 -14.74 9.57 -16.48
C ALA A 300 -13.46 9.10 -17.17
N TRP A 301 -12.35 9.74 -16.91
CA TRP A 301 -11.04 9.29 -17.38
C TRP A 301 -10.68 7.94 -16.76
N ALA A 302 -10.39 6.96 -17.60
CA ALA A 302 -9.82 5.69 -17.18
C ALA A 302 -8.68 5.28 -18.10
N ARG A 303 -7.69 4.61 -17.57
CA ARG A 303 -6.59 4.04 -18.31
C ARG A 303 -6.18 2.71 -17.69
N GLN A 304 -5.95 1.71 -18.54
CA GLN A 304 -5.24 0.52 -18.14
C GLN A 304 -3.77 0.63 -18.58
N LEU A 305 -2.86 0.31 -17.67
CA LEU A 305 -1.44 0.08 -17.92
C LEU A 305 -1.12 -1.37 -17.56
N HIS A 306 -0.18 -1.98 -18.27
CA HIS A 306 0.11 -3.40 -18.13
C HIS A 306 1.62 -3.67 -18.16
N LEU A 307 2.11 -4.45 -17.19
CA LEU A 307 3.49 -4.95 -17.10
C LEU A 307 3.50 -6.45 -17.41
N PRO A 308 3.66 -6.86 -18.67
CA PRO A 308 3.51 -8.26 -19.06
C PRO A 308 4.54 -9.21 -18.40
N GLU A 309 5.74 -8.72 -18.10
CA GLU A 309 6.80 -9.50 -17.42
C GLU A 309 6.74 -9.39 -15.88
N GLY A 310 5.76 -8.68 -15.34
CA GLY A 310 5.50 -8.60 -13.91
C GLY A 310 4.55 -9.70 -13.45
N GLU A 311 4.35 -9.80 -12.13
CA GLU A 311 3.37 -10.67 -11.48
C GLU A 311 2.70 -9.93 -10.31
N HIS A 312 1.78 -10.59 -9.61
CA HIS A 312 0.91 -9.94 -8.63
C HIS A 312 1.65 -9.10 -7.58
N PHE A 313 2.77 -9.58 -7.06
CA PHE A 313 3.54 -8.86 -6.05
C PHE A 313 4.57 -7.86 -6.64
N THR A 314 4.64 -7.71 -7.96
CA THR A 314 5.41 -6.63 -8.61
C THR A 314 5.00 -5.24 -8.11
N PHE A 315 3.75 -5.07 -7.67
CA PHE A 315 3.21 -3.80 -7.15
C PHE A 315 3.40 -3.61 -5.63
N THR A 316 4.34 -4.35 -5.04
CA THR A 316 4.70 -4.25 -3.62
C THR A 316 6.21 -4.13 -3.48
N ASP A 317 6.69 -3.88 -2.26
CA ASP A 317 8.13 -3.82 -2.00
C ASP A 317 8.82 -5.20 -2.14
N TYR A 318 8.08 -6.32 -2.21
CA TYR A 318 8.66 -7.62 -2.59
C TYR A 318 9.41 -7.57 -3.92
N GLN A 319 8.98 -6.74 -4.86
CA GLN A 319 9.66 -6.56 -6.15
C GLN A 319 11.15 -6.21 -5.99
N VAL A 320 11.51 -5.48 -4.95
CA VAL A 320 12.89 -5.03 -4.72
C VAL A 320 13.58 -5.74 -3.57
N LEU A 321 12.83 -6.39 -2.69
CA LEU A 321 13.36 -7.09 -1.52
C LEU A 321 13.70 -8.55 -1.85
N LEU A 322 12.76 -9.31 -2.45
CA LEU A 322 12.95 -10.74 -2.69
C LEU A 322 14.15 -11.08 -3.59
N PRO A 323 14.48 -10.32 -4.66
CA PRO A 323 15.67 -10.59 -5.47
C PRO A 323 17.00 -10.41 -4.75
N ARG A 324 17.01 -9.92 -3.52
CA ARG A 324 18.22 -9.81 -2.69
C ARG A 324 18.52 -11.08 -1.89
N LEU A 325 17.55 -11.99 -1.81
CA LEU A 325 17.70 -13.28 -1.14
C LEU A 325 18.49 -14.25 -2.04
N ASP A 326 19.19 -15.19 -1.42
CA ASP A 326 19.85 -16.29 -2.13
C ASP A 326 18.82 -17.39 -2.52
N ILE A 327 17.85 -17.00 -3.35
CA ILE A 327 16.77 -17.85 -3.85
C ILE A 327 16.86 -17.90 -5.38
N ASP A 328 16.68 -19.09 -5.95
CA ASP A 328 16.60 -19.24 -7.41
C ASP A 328 15.57 -18.26 -8.01
N PRO A 329 15.96 -17.37 -8.94
CA PRO A 329 15.04 -16.45 -9.60
C PRO A 329 13.81 -17.16 -10.21
N ALA A 330 13.94 -18.41 -10.66
CA ALA A 330 12.79 -19.18 -11.16
C ALA A 330 11.74 -19.48 -10.08
N ALA A 331 12.13 -19.56 -8.81
CA ALA A 331 11.20 -19.73 -7.69
C ALA A 331 10.49 -18.41 -7.31
N LEU A 332 11.11 -17.26 -7.59
CA LEU A 332 10.54 -15.94 -7.37
C LEU A 332 9.63 -15.47 -8.52
N ALA A 333 9.88 -15.96 -9.74
CA ALA A 333 9.15 -15.54 -10.94
C ALA A 333 7.61 -15.63 -10.80
N PRO A 334 7.01 -16.65 -10.17
CA PRO A 334 5.55 -16.69 -9.95
C PRO A 334 5.01 -15.62 -9.01
N LEU A 335 5.88 -14.94 -8.24
CA LEU A 335 5.49 -13.91 -7.27
C LEU A 335 5.66 -12.50 -7.82
N ILE A 336 6.83 -12.22 -8.39
CA ILE A 336 7.26 -10.88 -8.79
C ILE A 336 7.56 -10.75 -10.30
N GLY A 337 7.37 -11.82 -11.08
CA GLY A 337 7.66 -11.84 -12.51
C GLY A 337 9.15 -11.89 -12.82
N THR A 338 9.46 -11.60 -14.08
CA THR A 338 10.83 -11.57 -14.63
C THR A 338 11.26 -10.16 -15.04
N VAL A 339 10.37 -9.16 -14.89
CA VAL A 339 10.70 -7.76 -15.17
C VAL A 339 11.80 -7.27 -14.22
N ASP A 340 12.74 -6.50 -14.75
CA ASP A 340 13.80 -5.90 -13.94
C ASP A 340 13.21 -5.08 -12.77
N PRO A 341 13.58 -5.36 -11.50
CA PRO A 341 13.01 -4.71 -10.32
C PRO A 341 13.17 -3.20 -10.29
N ALA A 342 14.30 -2.68 -10.73
CA ALA A 342 14.55 -1.23 -10.73
C ALA A 342 13.70 -0.54 -11.81
N ARG A 343 13.59 -1.15 -13.00
CA ARG A 343 12.79 -0.61 -14.12
C ARG A 343 11.30 -0.63 -13.80
N SER A 344 10.77 -1.73 -13.27
CA SER A 344 9.35 -1.84 -12.91
C SER A 344 8.98 -0.87 -11.78
N THR A 345 9.82 -0.74 -10.75
CA THR A 345 9.61 0.22 -9.67
C THR A 345 9.65 1.66 -10.16
N ALA A 346 10.62 2.00 -11.04
CA ALA A 346 10.70 3.34 -11.63
C ALA A 346 9.45 3.66 -12.47
N ALA A 347 8.96 2.70 -13.25
CA ALA A 347 7.74 2.86 -14.04
C ALA A 347 6.51 3.09 -13.16
N GLN A 348 6.29 2.24 -12.14
CA GLN A 348 5.16 2.39 -11.21
C GLN A 348 5.15 3.76 -10.53
N ARG A 349 6.31 4.19 -10.01
CA ARG A 349 6.50 5.50 -9.37
C ARG A 349 6.16 6.65 -10.33
N ALA A 350 6.64 6.57 -11.58
CA ALA A 350 6.42 7.61 -12.57
C ALA A 350 4.95 7.71 -13.01
N TYR A 351 4.32 6.58 -13.34
CA TYR A 351 2.94 6.58 -13.81
C TYR A 351 1.94 6.96 -12.71
N LEU A 352 2.15 6.51 -11.46
CA LEU A 352 1.30 6.90 -10.34
C LEU A 352 1.48 8.37 -9.95
N THR A 353 2.72 8.89 -9.98
CA THR A 353 2.97 10.32 -9.79
C THR A 353 2.30 11.14 -10.89
N ALA A 354 2.45 10.73 -12.15
CA ALA A 354 1.81 11.40 -13.29
C ALA A 354 0.27 11.38 -13.15
N PHE A 355 -0.31 10.24 -12.75
CA PHE A 355 -1.75 10.13 -12.53
C PHE A 355 -2.26 11.11 -11.47
N PHE A 356 -1.63 11.16 -10.31
CA PHE A 356 -2.06 12.08 -9.27
C PHE A 356 -1.72 13.55 -9.60
N ASP A 357 -0.62 13.81 -10.31
CA ASP A 357 -0.32 15.17 -10.79
C ASP A 357 -1.38 15.67 -11.77
N GLN A 358 -1.84 14.82 -12.69
CA GLN A 358 -2.89 15.19 -13.64
C GLN A 358 -4.24 15.44 -12.95
N HIS A 359 -4.64 14.56 -12.04
CA HIS A 359 -6.02 14.56 -11.53
C HIS A 359 -6.19 15.28 -10.20
N LEU A 360 -5.15 15.40 -9.35
CA LEU A 360 -5.22 16.14 -8.10
C LEU A 360 -4.57 17.52 -8.16
N ARG A 361 -3.59 17.70 -9.06
CA ARG A 361 -2.88 18.99 -9.24
C ARG A 361 -3.24 19.71 -10.53
N HIS A 362 -4.05 19.07 -11.39
CA HIS A 362 -4.46 19.58 -12.70
C HIS A 362 -3.26 19.96 -13.60
N ARG A 363 -2.19 19.13 -13.54
CA ARG A 363 -0.99 19.29 -14.37
C ARG A 363 -1.00 18.26 -15.47
N PRO A 364 -1.17 18.63 -16.75
CA PRO A 364 -1.18 17.67 -17.86
C PRO A 364 0.06 16.77 -17.83
N GLN A 365 -0.15 15.47 -18.05
CA GLN A 365 0.91 14.46 -17.99
C GLN A 365 0.95 13.62 -19.26
N PRO A 366 1.74 13.99 -20.27
CA PRO A 366 1.83 13.25 -21.54
C PRO A 366 2.21 11.78 -21.39
N LEU A 367 2.85 11.41 -20.25
CA LEU A 367 3.18 10.02 -19.93
C LEU A 367 1.94 9.11 -19.88
N LEU A 368 0.76 9.67 -19.61
CA LEU A 368 -0.50 8.92 -19.54
C LEU A 368 -1.20 8.79 -20.89
N ASP A 369 -0.70 9.43 -21.94
CA ASP A 369 -1.37 9.46 -23.25
C ASP A 369 -0.99 8.26 -24.13
N GLY A 370 0.17 7.63 -23.89
CA GLY A 370 0.64 6.50 -24.69
C GLY A 370 1.97 5.91 -24.21
N PRO A 371 2.46 4.88 -24.92
CA PRO A 371 3.72 4.23 -24.62
C PRO A 371 4.91 5.20 -24.57
N SER A 372 5.88 4.93 -23.72
CA SER A 372 7.08 5.75 -23.54
C SER A 372 8.35 4.91 -23.65
N ASP A 373 9.31 5.37 -24.47
CA ASP A 373 10.64 4.74 -24.58
C ASP A 373 11.40 4.73 -23.25
N ARG A 374 11.05 5.62 -22.35
CA ARG A 374 11.63 5.65 -20.98
C ARG A 374 11.15 4.49 -20.12
N TYR A 375 9.95 3.96 -20.39
CA TYR A 375 9.32 2.87 -19.64
C TYR A 375 8.81 1.78 -20.59
N PRO A 376 9.69 1.10 -21.32
CA PRO A 376 9.30 0.17 -22.39
C PRO A 376 8.62 -1.10 -21.87
N ASP A 377 8.72 -1.39 -20.57
CA ASP A 377 8.04 -2.53 -19.93
C ASP A 377 6.54 -2.29 -19.70
N VAL A 378 6.09 -1.03 -19.82
CA VAL A 378 4.68 -0.69 -19.63
C VAL A 378 3.97 -0.62 -20.97
N ARG A 379 2.91 -1.41 -21.11
CA ARG A 379 2.04 -1.42 -22.29
C ARG A 379 0.74 -0.71 -21.98
N PHE A 380 0.12 -0.19 -23.04
CA PHE A 380 -1.21 0.43 -23.03
C PHE A 380 -2.15 -0.51 -23.79
N PRO A 381 -2.87 -1.41 -23.09
CA PRO A 381 -3.88 -2.26 -23.74
C PRO A 381 -4.96 -1.40 -24.38
N SER A 382 -5.39 -1.81 -25.57
CA SER A 382 -6.47 -1.17 -26.33
C SER A 382 -7.83 -1.49 -25.74
#